data_e8a1497c573b677092abf374bfe1e71f
#
_entry.id   e8a1497c573b677092abf374bfe1e71f
#
_cell.length_a   1.000
_cell.length_b   1.000
_cell.length_c   1.000
_cell.angle_alpha   90.00
_cell.angle_beta   90.00
_cell.angle_gamma   90.00
#
_symmetry.space_group_name_H-M   'P 1'
#
loop_
_entity.id
_entity.type
_entity.pdbx_description
1 polymer ?
#
loop_
_entity_poly.entity_id
_entity_poly.type
_entity_poly.pdbx_seq_one_letter_code
_entity_poly.pdbx_strand_id
1 'polypeptide(L)'
;MARAISRRTALLGFPVLAATLASKTVRAQSLPARRVAPDFNEDLFYREDWLGEPWRTPEPVVLIHGNDESSVEWYAWVPRMAQEYRLIRPDLPGLGHSNVPRGFQYSLASLARFVTQVMDKAGVESAHIIGAKTGGSVAMRFAADYPRRTRTLVVVGGPAKPLAIANPSPIPQRDRLGSNAPREMVDYWNTLFSKPDREGVKGLGEAMSKFDLAKEGVLQRISAPTLVITADRSKMHSVEEARAYQVQIPNSRLVVIRSDAYHIAAANADECIGHTLAFLKEQKQGH
;
A
#
# COMPACT_ATOMS: atom_id res chain seq x y z
N MET A 1 81.50 -16.82 57.46
CA MET A 1 81.48 -15.35 57.22
C MET A 1 81.02 -15.16 55.76
N ALA A 2 79.78 -14.78 55.53
CA ALA A 2 79.28 -14.45 54.23
C ALA A 2 78.30 -13.29 54.38
N ARG A 3 78.60 -12.19 53.78
CA ARG A 3 77.77 -10.95 53.81
C ARG A 3 76.63 -11.08 52.81
N ALA A 4 75.40 -10.81 53.29
CA ALA A 4 74.22 -10.61 52.48
C ALA A 4 74.24 -9.22 51.79
N ILE A 5 74.01 -9.20 50.49
CA ILE A 5 73.80 -8.00 49.67
C ILE A 5 72.28 -7.90 49.37
N SER A 6 71.68 -6.87 49.94
CA SER A 6 70.30 -6.51 49.67
C SER A 6 70.22 -5.76 48.34
N ARG A 7 69.41 -6.27 47.37
CA ARG A 7 69.02 -5.49 46.17
C ARG A 7 67.56 -5.02 46.35
N ARG A 8 67.43 -3.72 46.53
CA ARG A 8 66.13 -3.03 46.40
C ARG A 8 65.85 -2.81 44.95
N THR A 9 64.77 -3.45 44.44
CA THR A 9 64.22 -3.22 43.12
C THR A 9 63.11 -2.15 43.24
N ALA A 10 63.31 -1.03 42.62
CA ALA A 10 62.29 0.02 42.53
C ALA A 10 61.31 -0.32 41.41
N LEU A 11 60.05 -0.50 41.75
CA LEU A 11 58.96 -0.66 40.80
C LEU A 11 58.50 0.74 40.37
N LEU A 12 58.77 1.10 39.12
CA LEU A 12 58.20 2.25 38.44
C LEU A 12 56.77 1.87 38.01
N GLY A 13 55.77 2.43 38.67
CA GLY A 13 54.40 2.30 38.28
C GLY A 13 54.08 3.20 37.07
N PHE A 14 53.63 2.58 35.97
CA PHE A 14 53.02 3.30 34.85
C PHE A 14 51.52 3.49 35.14
N PRO A 15 50.96 4.67 34.95
CA PRO A 15 49.52 4.85 35.07
C PRO A 15 48.83 4.25 33.82
N VAL A 16 48.03 3.24 34.04
CA VAL A 16 47.10 2.68 33.03
C VAL A 16 45.97 3.69 32.87
N LEU A 17 45.95 4.40 31.76
CA LEU A 17 44.86 5.27 31.36
C LEU A 17 43.71 4.35 30.89
N ALA A 18 42.72 4.11 31.75
CA ALA A 18 41.52 3.41 31.36
C ALA A 18 40.65 4.33 30.50
N ALA A 19 40.76 4.16 29.18
CA ALA A 19 39.82 4.76 28.23
C ALA A 19 38.49 4.05 28.34
N THR A 20 37.53 4.67 29.02
CA THR A 20 36.10 4.23 29.01
C THR A 20 35.54 4.48 27.63
N LEU A 21 35.53 3.44 26.80
CA LEU A 21 34.72 3.39 25.58
C LEU A 21 33.25 3.38 26.00
N ALA A 22 32.62 4.55 25.96
CA ALA A 22 31.16 4.65 26.05
C ALA A 22 30.55 4.00 24.83
N SER A 23 30.17 2.73 24.94
CA SER A 23 29.36 2.02 23.96
C SER A 23 28.04 2.75 23.87
N LYS A 24 27.83 3.52 22.80
CA LYS A 24 26.50 3.98 22.43
C LYS A 24 25.71 2.73 22.04
N THR A 25 24.95 2.21 22.99
CA THR A 25 23.94 1.17 22.72
C THR A 25 22.92 1.79 21.78
N VAL A 26 23.08 1.52 20.49
CA VAL A 26 22.02 1.76 19.51
C VAL A 26 20.88 0.81 19.91
N ARG A 27 19.87 1.38 20.56
CA ARG A 27 18.65 0.67 20.90
C ARG A 27 17.96 0.37 19.57
N ALA A 28 18.13 -0.85 19.06
CA ALA A 28 17.38 -1.35 17.91
C ALA A 28 15.89 -1.24 18.26
N GLN A 29 15.18 -0.30 17.65
CA GLN A 29 13.73 -0.27 17.69
C GLN A 29 13.27 -1.43 16.80
N SER A 30 12.96 -2.57 17.42
CA SER A 30 12.29 -3.66 16.75
C SER A 30 10.88 -3.20 16.39
N LEU A 31 10.64 -2.84 15.14
CA LEU A 31 9.29 -2.70 14.64
C LEU A 31 8.65 -4.10 14.67
N PRO A 32 7.48 -4.27 15.28
CA PRO A 32 6.82 -5.56 15.28
C PRO A 32 6.44 -5.96 13.86
N ALA A 33 6.65 -7.23 13.50
CA ALA A 33 6.42 -7.79 12.18
C ALA A 33 4.97 -7.61 11.66
N ARG A 34 4.02 -7.34 12.57
CA ARG A 34 2.62 -7.09 12.23
C ARG A 34 1.98 -6.23 13.31
N ARG A 35 1.52 -5.05 12.96
CA ARG A 35 0.70 -4.22 13.84
C ARG A 35 -0.73 -4.18 13.33
N VAL A 36 -1.65 -4.65 14.17
CA VAL A 36 -3.04 -4.16 14.13
C VAL A 36 -3.03 -3.01 15.11
N ALA A 37 -3.24 -1.80 14.63
CA ALA A 37 -3.16 -0.62 15.47
C ALA A 37 -4.34 -0.64 16.46
N PRO A 38 -4.11 -0.59 17.78
CA PRO A 38 -5.17 -0.87 18.75
C PRO A 38 -5.96 0.34 19.25
N ASP A 39 -5.50 1.54 19.05
CA ASP A 39 -6.17 2.74 19.62
C ASP A 39 -6.62 3.69 18.53
N PHE A 40 -7.81 3.44 18.04
CA PHE A 40 -8.36 4.25 17.00
C PHE A 40 -9.44 5.20 17.51
N ASN A 41 -9.38 6.39 16.96
CA ASN A 41 -10.56 7.07 16.51
C ASN A 41 -11.46 6.00 15.88
N GLU A 42 -12.63 5.74 16.43
CA GLU A 42 -13.53 4.62 16.07
C GLU A 42 -13.81 4.50 14.57
N ASP A 43 -13.49 5.55 13.80
CA ASP A 43 -13.78 5.69 12.38
C ASP A 43 -12.66 5.26 11.44
N LEU A 44 -11.45 4.96 11.96
CA LEU A 44 -10.28 4.76 11.12
C LEU A 44 -9.49 3.52 11.51
N PHE A 45 -9.50 2.50 10.65
CA PHE A 45 -8.72 1.29 10.83
C PHE A 45 -7.71 1.09 9.70
N TYR A 46 -6.50 0.58 10.01
CA TYR A 46 -5.51 0.09 9.05
C TYR A 46 -4.70 -1.06 9.63
N ARG A 47 -4.13 -1.86 8.76
CA ARG A 47 -3.11 -2.86 9.11
C ARG A 47 -1.75 -2.33 8.74
N GLU A 48 -0.75 -2.73 9.52
CA GLU A 48 0.65 -2.40 9.27
C GLU A 48 1.48 -3.67 9.26
N ASP A 49 2.30 -3.85 8.21
CA ASP A 49 3.17 -5.02 8.10
C ASP A 49 4.60 -4.56 7.73
N TRP A 50 5.57 -5.10 8.46
CA TRP A 50 7.00 -5.04 8.17
C TRP A 50 7.63 -6.37 8.56
N LEU A 51 8.28 -7.04 7.61
CA LEU A 51 8.90 -8.36 7.77
C LEU A 51 10.41 -8.33 7.46
N GLY A 52 10.97 -7.16 7.19
CA GLY A 52 12.38 -6.97 6.90
C GLY A 52 13.23 -6.88 8.17
N GLU A 53 14.48 -6.56 7.97
CA GLU A 53 15.49 -6.47 9.03
C GLU A 53 15.18 -5.33 10.02
N PRO A 54 15.13 -5.58 11.35
CA PRO A 54 14.66 -4.61 12.33
C PRO A 54 15.54 -3.36 12.46
N TRP A 55 16.74 -3.37 11.94
CA TRP A 55 17.67 -2.21 11.94
C TRP A 55 17.51 -1.32 10.70
N ARG A 56 16.70 -1.68 9.73
CA ARG A 56 16.39 -0.87 8.56
C ARG A 56 15.19 0.05 8.82
N THR A 57 15.21 1.20 8.17
CA THR A 57 14.04 2.09 8.06
C THR A 57 13.42 1.88 6.69
N PRO A 58 12.33 1.10 6.58
CA PRO A 58 11.69 0.82 5.31
C PRO A 58 10.91 2.03 4.79
N GLU A 59 10.90 2.21 3.46
CA GLU A 59 10.01 3.17 2.83
C GLU A 59 8.56 2.71 2.97
N PRO A 60 7.63 3.63 3.24
CA PRO A 60 6.22 3.28 3.40
C PRO A 60 5.52 3.11 2.05
N VAL A 61 4.64 2.12 2.00
CA VAL A 61 3.70 1.85 0.90
C VAL A 61 2.29 1.83 1.47
N VAL A 62 1.37 2.58 0.87
CA VAL A 62 -0.05 2.53 1.19
C VAL A 62 -0.78 1.69 0.14
N LEU A 63 -1.52 0.66 0.57
CA LEU A 63 -2.28 -0.25 -0.29
C LEU A 63 -3.78 0.00 -0.13
N ILE A 64 -4.42 0.60 -1.14
CA ILE A 64 -5.82 1.02 -1.13
C ILE A 64 -6.69 -0.01 -1.86
N HIS A 65 -7.57 -0.68 -1.13
CA HIS A 65 -8.50 -1.70 -1.63
C HIS A 65 -9.67 -1.11 -2.43
N GLY A 66 -10.41 -1.96 -3.11
CA GLY A 66 -11.59 -1.58 -3.90
C GLY A 66 -12.90 -1.59 -3.10
N ASN A 67 -14.01 -1.38 -3.82
CA ASN A 67 -15.34 -1.47 -3.23
C ASN A 67 -15.69 -2.92 -2.89
N ASP A 68 -16.43 -3.11 -1.79
CA ASP A 68 -16.80 -4.42 -1.25
C ASP A 68 -15.57 -5.26 -0.86
N GLU A 69 -14.53 -4.61 -0.35
CA GLU A 69 -13.24 -5.18 0.00
C GLU A 69 -12.69 -4.56 1.30
N SER A 70 -11.55 -5.04 1.75
CA SER A 70 -10.87 -4.51 2.93
C SER A 70 -9.35 -4.71 2.85
N SER A 71 -8.62 -4.26 3.85
CA SER A 71 -7.16 -4.46 3.96
C SER A 71 -6.71 -5.92 3.88
N VAL A 72 -7.62 -6.88 4.10
CA VAL A 72 -7.32 -8.33 4.09
C VAL A 72 -7.00 -8.83 2.69
N GLU A 73 -7.57 -8.24 1.64
CA GLU A 73 -7.39 -8.72 0.26
C GLU A 73 -5.96 -8.64 -0.25
N TRP A 74 -5.14 -7.83 0.40
CA TRP A 74 -3.71 -7.70 0.09
C TRP A 74 -2.84 -8.85 0.64
N TYR A 75 -3.47 -9.95 1.11
CA TYR A 75 -2.77 -11.09 1.74
C TYR A 75 -1.62 -11.65 0.89
N ALA A 76 -1.78 -11.68 -0.44
CA ALA A 76 -0.76 -12.19 -1.36
C ALA A 76 0.41 -11.20 -1.56
N TRP A 77 0.19 -9.91 -1.33
CA TRP A 77 1.20 -8.85 -1.48
C TRP A 77 2.11 -8.74 -0.26
N VAL A 78 1.56 -8.97 0.94
CA VAL A 78 2.27 -8.80 2.21
C VAL A 78 3.56 -9.61 2.30
N PRO A 79 3.59 -10.92 2.05
CA PRO A 79 4.80 -11.73 2.25
C PRO A 79 5.99 -11.28 1.40
N ARG A 80 5.75 -10.70 0.24
CA ARG A 80 6.79 -10.26 -0.69
C ARG A 80 7.19 -8.81 -0.51
N MET A 81 6.21 -7.92 -0.38
CA MET A 81 6.49 -6.50 -0.28
C MET A 81 6.93 -6.07 1.13
N ALA A 82 6.41 -6.70 2.19
CA ALA A 82 6.75 -6.35 3.56
C ALA A 82 8.20 -6.69 3.96
N GLN A 83 8.95 -7.39 3.12
CA GLN A 83 10.39 -7.62 3.31
C GLN A 83 11.23 -6.38 2.93
N GLU A 84 10.72 -5.52 2.06
CA GLU A 84 11.44 -4.33 1.56
C GLU A 84 10.77 -3.01 1.94
N TYR A 85 9.46 -3.03 2.22
CA TYR A 85 8.62 -1.85 2.45
C TYR A 85 7.77 -2.00 3.70
N ARG A 86 7.52 -0.90 4.40
CA ARG A 86 6.53 -0.81 5.45
C ARG A 86 5.15 -0.64 4.82
N LEU A 87 4.31 -1.65 4.91
CA LEU A 87 2.98 -1.65 4.30
C LEU A 87 1.95 -1.07 5.24
N ILE A 88 1.13 -0.15 4.75
CA ILE A 88 -0.01 0.45 5.43
C ILE A 88 -1.24 0.15 4.59
N ARG A 89 -2.18 -0.59 5.16
CA ARG A 89 -3.37 -1.08 4.47
C ARG A 89 -4.62 -0.58 5.18
N PRO A 90 -5.15 0.61 4.80
CA PRO A 90 -6.39 1.11 5.38
C PRO A 90 -7.58 0.24 4.99
N ASP A 91 -8.57 0.18 5.86
CA ASP A 91 -9.95 -0.13 5.49
C ASP A 91 -10.66 1.19 5.19
N LEU A 92 -11.23 1.33 3.99
CA LEU A 92 -11.93 2.56 3.59
C LEU A 92 -13.21 2.75 4.43
N PRO A 93 -13.73 3.99 4.59
CA PRO A 93 -14.90 4.28 5.41
C PRO A 93 -16.08 3.34 5.15
N GLY A 94 -16.62 2.72 6.21
CA GLY A 94 -17.71 1.77 6.17
C GLY A 94 -17.37 0.43 5.52
N LEU A 95 -16.08 0.09 5.38
CA LEU A 95 -15.61 -1.20 4.89
C LEU A 95 -14.63 -1.82 5.88
N GLY A 96 -14.64 -3.14 5.96
CA GLY A 96 -13.78 -3.89 6.88
C GLY A 96 -14.05 -3.52 8.35
N HIS A 97 -13.07 -2.90 9.00
CA HIS A 97 -13.13 -2.48 10.41
C HIS A 97 -13.21 -0.95 10.58
N SER A 98 -13.25 -0.18 9.50
CA SER A 98 -13.45 1.27 9.58
C SER A 98 -14.94 1.61 9.62
N ASN A 99 -15.35 2.44 10.59
CA ASN A 99 -16.68 3.01 10.61
C ASN A 99 -16.82 4.10 9.53
N VAL A 100 -18.04 4.55 9.30
CA VAL A 100 -18.29 5.76 8.50
C VAL A 100 -18.17 6.98 9.42
N PRO A 101 -17.20 7.88 9.18
CA PRO A 101 -17.07 9.08 10.02
C PRO A 101 -18.34 9.93 9.98
N ARG A 102 -18.71 10.51 11.12
CA ARG A 102 -19.93 11.33 11.23
C ARG A 102 -19.93 12.45 10.19
N GLY A 103 -20.97 12.49 9.37
CA GLY A 103 -21.13 13.50 8.31
C GLY A 103 -20.23 13.25 7.09
N PHE A 104 -19.64 12.07 6.96
CA PHE A 104 -18.80 11.73 5.81
C PHE A 104 -19.62 11.73 4.51
N GLN A 105 -19.16 12.52 3.55
CA GLN A 105 -19.75 12.57 2.21
C GLN A 105 -18.86 11.78 1.27
N TYR A 106 -19.38 10.71 0.70
CA TYR A 106 -18.62 9.85 -0.20
C TYR A 106 -18.30 10.57 -1.53
N SER A 107 -17.02 10.77 -1.78
CA SER A 107 -16.44 11.25 -3.03
C SER A 107 -15.00 10.75 -3.11
N LEU A 108 -14.39 10.73 -4.30
CA LEU A 108 -12.96 10.39 -4.42
C LEU A 108 -12.09 11.36 -3.61
N ALA A 109 -12.45 12.65 -3.54
CA ALA A 109 -11.73 13.64 -2.75
C ALA A 109 -11.81 13.36 -1.24
N SER A 110 -12.99 12.97 -0.72
CA SER A 110 -13.16 12.62 0.69
C SER A 110 -12.41 11.34 1.05
N LEU A 111 -12.41 10.34 0.16
CA LEU A 111 -11.66 9.09 0.32
C LEU A 111 -10.15 9.34 0.28
N ALA A 112 -9.67 10.17 -0.65
CA ALA A 112 -8.27 10.58 -0.69
C ALA A 112 -7.85 11.32 0.60
N ARG A 113 -8.69 12.21 1.13
CA ARG A 113 -8.46 12.86 2.42
C ARG A 113 -8.46 11.86 3.58
N PHE A 114 -9.31 10.85 3.57
CA PHE A 114 -9.27 9.78 4.57
C PHE A 114 -7.92 9.05 4.57
N VAL A 115 -7.36 8.78 3.39
CA VAL A 115 -6.01 8.18 3.26
C VAL A 115 -4.94 9.08 3.88
N THR A 116 -5.03 10.43 3.77
CA THR A 116 -4.08 11.32 4.48
C THR A 116 -4.16 11.15 5.99
N GLN A 117 -5.36 11.03 6.55
CA GLN A 117 -5.56 10.82 7.99
C GLN A 117 -4.95 9.49 8.47
N VAL A 118 -5.08 8.43 7.65
CA VAL A 118 -4.40 7.15 7.91
C VAL A 118 -2.89 7.33 7.93
N MET A 119 -2.33 8.01 6.93
CA MET A 119 -0.88 8.27 6.87
C MET A 119 -0.39 9.10 8.05
N ASP A 120 -1.14 10.13 8.46
CA ASP A 120 -0.81 10.97 9.61
C ASP A 120 -0.79 10.14 10.89
N LYS A 121 -1.78 9.27 11.10
CA LYS A 121 -1.85 8.39 12.25
C LYS A 121 -0.74 7.33 12.25
N ALA A 122 -0.33 6.86 11.07
CA ALA A 122 0.80 5.96 10.91
C ALA A 122 2.17 6.66 11.00
N GLY A 123 2.20 8.00 11.17
CA GLY A 123 3.45 8.77 11.21
C GLY A 123 4.18 8.79 9.87
N VAL A 124 3.43 8.80 8.74
CA VAL A 124 3.97 8.75 7.38
C VAL A 124 3.75 10.07 6.67
N GLU A 125 4.84 10.76 6.36
CA GLU A 125 4.80 12.02 5.62
C GLU A 125 4.55 11.80 4.13
N SER A 126 5.27 10.86 3.51
CA SER A 126 5.10 10.51 2.09
C SER A 126 5.27 9.02 1.86
N ALA A 127 4.54 8.44 0.88
CA ALA A 127 4.54 7.03 0.61
C ALA A 127 4.46 6.72 -0.89
N HIS A 128 4.80 5.49 -1.26
CA HIS A 128 4.36 4.90 -2.51
C HIS A 128 2.87 4.54 -2.37
N ILE A 129 2.04 4.97 -3.30
CA ILE A 129 0.59 4.76 -3.26
C ILE A 129 0.21 3.71 -4.30
N ILE A 130 -0.42 2.65 -3.85
CA ILE A 130 -0.88 1.55 -4.69
C ILE A 130 -2.37 1.38 -4.49
N GLY A 131 -3.15 1.37 -5.56
CA GLY A 131 -4.59 1.14 -5.49
C GLY A 131 -5.06 0.11 -6.48
N ALA A 132 -5.97 -0.77 -6.03
CA ALA A 132 -6.60 -1.78 -6.87
C ALA A 132 -8.07 -1.46 -7.13
N LYS A 133 -8.56 -1.73 -8.35
CA LYS A 133 -9.95 -1.50 -8.74
C LYS A 133 -10.38 -0.05 -8.43
N THR A 134 -11.49 0.12 -7.71
CA THR A 134 -11.95 1.45 -7.26
C THR A 134 -10.96 2.14 -6.32
N GLY A 135 -10.14 1.38 -5.57
CA GLY A 135 -9.00 1.92 -4.83
C GLY A 135 -7.95 2.58 -5.73
N GLY A 136 -7.81 2.12 -6.98
CA GLY A 136 -6.98 2.77 -7.99
C GLY A 136 -7.48 4.17 -8.35
N SER A 137 -8.80 4.36 -8.44
CA SER A 137 -9.41 5.70 -8.65
C SER A 137 -9.14 6.63 -7.47
N VAL A 138 -9.25 6.10 -6.22
CA VAL A 138 -8.89 6.84 -5.00
C VAL A 138 -7.41 7.20 -4.99
N ALA A 139 -6.53 6.26 -5.39
CA ALA A 139 -5.09 6.46 -5.47
C ALA A 139 -4.71 7.54 -6.49
N MET A 140 -5.33 7.55 -7.69
CA MET A 140 -5.14 8.60 -8.69
C MET A 140 -5.58 9.97 -8.16
N ARG A 141 -6.73 10.03 -7.51
CA ARG A 141 -7.21 11.27 -6.88
C ARG A 141 -6.28 11.73 -5.77
N PHE A 142 -5.80 10.82 -4.93
CA PHE A 142 -4.82 11.11 -3.89
C PHE A 142 -3.53 11.70 -4.47
N ALA A 143 -2.95 11.06 -5.49
CA ALA A 143 -1.70 11.50 -6.10
C ALA A 143 -1.81 12.91 -6.71
N ALA A 144 -2.97 13.25 -7.29
CA ALA A 144 -3.23 14.56 -7.84
C ALA A 144 -3.42 15.66 -6.78
N ASP A 145 -4.15 15.34 -5.69
CA ASP A 145 -4.50 16.31 -4.66
C ASP A 145 -3.38 16.47 -3.60
N TYR A 146 -2.54 15.43 -3.43
CA TYR A 146 -1.45 15.40 -2.43
C TYR A 146 -0.09 15.02 -3.05
N PRO A 147 0.43 15.79 -4.04
CA PRO A 147 1.65 15.43 -4.78
C PRO A 147 2.88 15.32 -3.88
N ARG A 148 3.02 16.14 -2.83
CA ARG A 148 4.13 16.06 -1.88
C ARG A 148 4.06 14.84 -0.97
N ARG A 149 2.92 14.18 -0.87
CA ARG A 149 2.73 12.95 -0.08
C ARG A 149 2.83 11.68 -0.92
N THR A 150 2.99 11.82 -2.23
CA THR A 150 3.04 10.71 -3.20
C THR A 150 4.45 10.59 -3.78
N ARG A 151 5.17 9.53 -3.42
CA ARG A 151 6.49 9.21 -4.01
C ARG A 151 6.32 8.60 -5.40
N THR A 152 5.47 7.61 -5.52
CA THR A 152 5.05 6.97 -6.77
C THR A 152 3.59 6.57 -6.69
N LEU A 153 2.98 6.35 -7.84
CA LEU A 153 1.62 5.82 -7.96
C LEU A 153 1.64 4.49 -8.74
N VAL A 154 0.95 3.48 -8.22
CA VAL A 154 0.67 2.24 -8.96
C VAL A 154 -0.84 2.00 -8.98
N VAL A 155 -1.40 1.86 -10.17
CA VAL A 155 -2.83 1.61 -10.38
C VAL A 155 -3.00 0.21 -10.95
N VAL A 156 -3.66 -0.68 -10.21
CA VAL A 156 -3.86 -2.08 -10.61
C VAL A 156 -5.33 -2.31 -10.95
N GLY A 157 -5.64 -2.34 -12.24
CA GLY A 157 -7.02 -2.55 -12.73
C GLY A 157 -7.99 -1.44 -12.30
N GLY A 158 -7.51 -0.21 -12.05
CA GLY A 158 -8.32 0.90 -11.57
C GLY A 158 -8.93 1.72 -12.71
N PRO A 159 -10.25 2.05 -12.69
CA PRO A 159 -10.87 2.90 -13.69
C PRO A 159 -10.66 4.39 -13.40
N ALA A 160 -10.58 5.22 -14.45
CA ALA A 160 -10.52 6.67 -14.33
C ALA A 160 -11.87 7.37 -14.55
N LYS A 161 -12.90 6.62 -14.89
CA LYS A 161 -14.29 7.09 -15.09
C LYS A 161 -15.28 6.03 -14.57
N PRO A 162 -16.57 6.37 -14.41
CA PRO A 162 -17.58 5.39 -14.02
C PRO A 162 -17.57 4.17 -14.93
N LEU A 163 -17.71 3.01 -14.33
CA LEU A 163 -17.88 1.78 -15.09
C LEU A 163 -19.30 1.74 -15.70
N ALA A 164 -19.40 1.29 -16.93
CA ALA A 164 -20.69 1.15 -17.63
C ALA A 164 -21.61 0.05 -17.06
N ILE A 165 -21.21 -0.59 -15.97
CA ILE A 165 -21.99 -1.64 -15.31
C ILE A 165 -23.15 -0.98 -14.55
N ALA A 166 -24.29 -0.94 -15.20
CA ALA A 166 -25.50 -0.30 -14.69
C ALA A 166 -26.19 -1.03 -13.53
N ASN A 167 -25.68 -2.17 -13.07
CA ASN A 167 -26.31 -2.94 -12.01
C ASN A 167 -25.27 -3.58 -11.08
N PRO A 168 -25.24 -3.21 -9.79
CA PRO A 168 -24.40 -3.86 -8.79
C PRO A 168 -25.00 -5.17 -8.29
N SER A 169 -25.52 -6.00 -9.18
CA SER A 169 -25.75 -7.40 -8.84
C SER A 169 -24.42 -7.97 -8.38
N PRO A 170 -24.34 -8.68 -7.25
CA PRO A 170 -23.07 -9.18 -6.75
C PRO A 170 -22.41 -10.02 -7.83
N ILE A 171 -21.28 -9.55 -8.35
CA ILE A 171 -20.47 -10.29 -9.32
C ILE A 171 -19.93 -11.51 -8.59
N PRO A 172 -20.20 -12.75 -9.06
CA PRO A 172 -19.69 -13.96 -8.44
C PRO A 172 -18.17 -13.90 -8.29
N GLN A 173 -17.61 -14.42 -7.18
CA GLN A 173 -16.17 -14.38 -6.96
C GLN A 173 -15.37 -15.09 -8.06
N ARG A 174 -15.95 -16.13 -8.66
CA ARG A 174 -15.37 -16.79 -9.85
C ARG A 174 -15.14 -15.79 -11.00
N ASP A 175 -16.10 -14.92 -11.27
CA ASP A 175 -15.98 -13.93 -12.34
C ASP A 175 -15.02 -12.80 -11.98
N ARG A 176 -14.89 -12.48 -10.69
CA ARG A 176 -13.91 -11.48 -10.20
C ARG A 176 -12.47 -11.97 -10.35
N LEU A 177 -12.24 -13.24 -10.05
CA LEU A 177 -10.91 -13.83 -10.02
C LEU A 177 -10.47 -14.45 -11.35
N GLY A 178 -11.41 -14.57 -12.32
CA GLY A 178 -11.11 -15.09 -13.65
C GLY A 178 -11.09 -16.62 -13.71
N SER A 179 -11.00 -17.13 -14.95
CA SER A 179 -11.11 -18.57 -15.25
C SER A 179 -9.99 -19.41 -14.64
N ASN A 180 -8.80 -18.84 -14.48
CA ASN A 180 -7.61 -19.54 -13.99
C ASN A 180 -7.47 -19.56 -12.46
N ALA A 181 -8.35 -18.88 -11.71
CA ALA A 181 -8.28 -18.87 -10.26
C ALA A 181 -8.51 -20.27 -9.68
N PRO A 182 -7.65 -20.78 -8.77
CA PRO A 182 -7.88 -22.03 -8.08
C PRO A 182 -9.22 -22.03 -7.33
N ARG A 183 -9.84 -23.19 -7.18
CA ARG A 183 -11.11 -23.31 -6.46
C ARG A 183 -10.99 -22.83 -5.03
N GLU A 184 -9.91 -23.19 -4.35
CA GLU A 184 -9.61 -22.82 -2.96
C GLU A 184 -9.54 -21.30 -2.79
N MET A 185 -9.00 -20.60 -3.77
CA MET A 185 -8.96 -19.13 -3.79
C MET A 185 -10.38 -18.56 -3.90
N VAL A 186 -11.21 -19.11 -4.79
CA VAL A 186 -12.61 -18.67 -4.95
C VAL A 186 -13.40 -18.93 -3.67
N ASP A 187 -13.24 -20.09 -3.06
CA ASP A 187 -13.91 -20.47 -1.81
C ASP A 187 -13.48 -19.54 -0.66
N TYR A 188 -12.19 -19.22 -0.56
CA TYR A 188 -11.67 -18.24 0.40
C TYR A 188 -12.28 -16.85 0.19
N TRP A 189 -12.32 -16.38 -1.05
CA TRP A 189 -12.91 -15.07 -1.38
C TRP A 189 -14.41 -15.03 -1.11
N ASN A 190 -15.15 -16.10 -1.35
CA ASN A 190 -16.56 -16.21 -0.96
C ASN A 190 -16.73 -16.03 0.57
N THR A 191 -15.80 -16.56 1.36
CA THR A 191 -15.81 -16.39 2.82
C THR A 191 -15.54 -14.94 3.24
N LEU A 192 -14.58 -14.26 2.60
CA LEU A 192 -14.25 -12.86 2.89
C LEU A 192 -15.43 -11.91 2.62
N PHE A 193 -16.19 -12.18 1.57
CA PHE A 193 -17.30 -11.33 1.10
C PHE A 193 -18.68 -11.84 1.50
N SER A 194 -18.77 -12.80 2.43
CA SER A 194 -20.06 -13.35 2.89
C SER A 194 -20.90 -12.34 3.69
N LYS A 195 -20.30 -11.30 4.21
CA LYS A 195 -20.97 -10.26 5.01
C LYS A 195 -20.52 -8.87 4.53
N PRO A 196 -21.03 -8.39 3.38
CA PRO A 196 -20.67 -7.07 2.88
C PRO A 196 -21.14 -5.99 3.85
N ASP A 197 -20.28 -4.99 4.10
CA ASP A 197 -20.69 -3.75 4.74
C ASP A 197 -21.54 -2.95 3.76
N ARG A 198 -22.84 -2.92 4.00
CA ARG A 198 -23.80 -2.32 3.06
C ARG A 198 -23.66 -0.80 2.96
N GLU A 199 -23.28 -0.13 4.04
CA GLU A 199 -23.15 1.33 4.04
C GLU A 199 -21.91 1.77 3.25
N GLY A 200 -20.75 1.20 3.55
CA GLY A 200 -19.52 1.48 2.83
C GLY A 200 -19.60 1.11 1.35
N VAL A 201 -20.17 -0.06 1.04
CA VAL A 201 -20.36 -0.52 -0.36
C VAL A 201 -21.24 0.44 -1.13
N LYS A 202 -22.38 0.88 -0.55
CA LYS A 202 -23.28 1.84 -1.17
C LYS A 202 -22.61 3.21 -1.36
N GLY A 203 -21.99 3.73 -0.31
CA GLY A 203 -21.35 5.06 -0.35
C GLY A 203 -20.20 5.13 -1.34
N LEU A 204 -19.33 4.12 -1.36
CA LEU A 204 -18.25 4.05 -2.35
C LEU A 204 -18.80 3.85 -3.77
N GLY A 205 -19.85 3.05 -3.94
CA GLY A 205 -20.56 2.88 -5.21
C GLY A 205 -21.14 4.20 -5.74
N GLU A 206 -21.74 5.03 -4.88
CA GLU A 206 -22.24 6.36 -5.23
C GLU A 206 -21.11 7.30 -5.65
N ALA A 207 -19.98 7.31 -4.93
CA ALA A 207 -18.80 8.08 -5.32
C ALA A 207 -18.30 7.64 -6.71
N MET A 208 -18.27 6.33 -6.97
CA MET A 208 -17.80 5.76 -8.23
C MET A 208 -18.78 5.96 -9.41
N SER A 209 -20.01 6.36 -9.17
CA SER A 209 -20.98 6.68 -10.23
C SER A 209 -20.89 8.11 -10.77
N LYS A 210 -20.20 9.00 -10.08
CA LYS A 210 -20.24 10.46 -10.32
C LYS A 210 -18.87 11.08 -10.65
N PHE A 211 -17.80 10.31 -10.78
CA PHE A 211 -16.46 10.82 -11.05
C PHE A 211 -16.06 10.64 -12.51
N ASP A 212 -15.23 11.57 -13.02
CA ASP A 212 -14.50 11.41 -14.28
C ASP A 212 -13.17 12.14 -14.13
N LEU A 213 -12.12 11.39 -13.76
CA LEU A 213 -10.82 11.97 -13.45
C LEU A 213 -10.19 12.70 -14.64
N ALA A 214 -10.52 12.28 -15.87
CA ALA A 214 -10.04 12.93 -17.08
C ALA A 214 -10.73 14.29 -17.29
N LYS A 215 -12.08 14.33 -17.21
CA LYS A 215 -12.86 15.57 -17.35
C LYS A 215 -12.61 16.55 -16.21
N GLU A 216 -12.34 16.04 -15.00
CA GLU A 216 -12.01 16.86 -13.84
C GLU A 216 -10.58 17.40 -13.86
N GLY A 217 -9.77 17.09 -14.88
CA GLY A 217 -8.37 17.49 -14.97
C GLY A 217 -7.48 16.90 -13.86
N VAL A 218 -7.88 15.77 -13.29
CA VAL A 218 -7.14 15.12 -12.20
C VAL A 218 -5.89 14.45 -12.72
N LEU A 219 -5.98 13.74 -13.84
CA LEU A 219 -4.89 12.92 -14.38
C LEU A 219 -3.66 13.76 -14.73
N GLN A 220 -3.85 14.93 -15.31
CA GLN A 220 -2.78 15.85 -15.72
C GLN A 220 -2.04 16.47 -14.51
N ARG A 221 -2.67 16.48 -13.32
CA ARG A 221 -2.07 16.98 -12.07
C ARG A 221 -1.23 15.95 -11.34
N ILE A 222 -1.24 14.68 -11.75
CA ILE A 222 -0.43 13.62 -11.16
C ILE A 222 1.01 13.81 -11.62
N SER A 223 1.87 14.34 -10.74
CA SER A 223 3.29 14.56 -11.01
C SER A 223 4.17 13.37 -10.63
N ALA A 224 3.69 12.50 -9.76
CA ALA A 224 4.43 11.32 -9.32
C ALA A 224 4.65 10.32 -10.47
N PRO A 225 5.84 9.67 -10.55
CA PRO A 225 6.04 8.56 -11.46
C PRO A 225 4.94 7.51 -11.28
N THR A 226 4.33 7.09 -12.39
CA THR A 226 3.10 6.27 -12.33
C THR A 226 3.23 5.00 -13.17
N LEU A 227 2.86 3.86 -12.56
CA LEU A 227 2.67 2.59 -13.23
C LEU A 227 1.18 2.24 -13.27
N VAL A 228 0.65 1.99 -14.46
CA VAL A 228 -0.69 1.42 -14.65
C VAL A 228 -0.54 -0.04 -15.06
N ILE A 229 -1.23 -0.95 -14.38
CA ILE A 229 -1.30 -2.38 -14.71
C ILE A 229 -2.75 -2.71 -15.05
N THR A 230 -2.99 -3.29 -16.21
CA THR A 230 -4.32 -3.74 -16.66
C THR A 230 -4.24 -5.14 -17.27
N ALA A 231 -5.39 -5.78 -17.50
CA ALA A 231 -5.48 -7.09 -18.14
C ALA A 231 -6.03 -6.98 -19.57
N ASP A 232 -5.54 -7.87 -20.45
CA ASP A 232 -5.92 -7.90 -21.86
C ASP A 232 -7.37 -8.31 -22.11
N ARG A 233 -7.99 -9.02 -21.18
CA ARG A 233 -9.37 -9.53 -21.28
C ARG A 233 -10.23 -9.18 -20.07
N SER A 234 -9.91 -8.09 -19.38
CA SER A 234 -10.70 -7.63 -18.24
C SER A 234 -12.14 -7.27 -18.68
N LYS A 235 -13.12 -7.75 -17.92
CA LYS A 235 -14.54 -7.40 -18.14
C LYS A 235 -14.91 -6.01 -17.59
N MET A 236 -14.00 -5.33 -16.89
CA MET A 236 -14.29 -4.06 -16.21
C MET A 236 -13.98 -2.85 -17.07
N HIS A 237 -12.85 -2.85 -17.73
CA HIS A 237 -12.42 -1.82 -18.64
C HIS A 237 -11.42 -2.40 -19.63
N SER A 238 -11.45 -1.91 -20.85
CA SER A 238 -10.57 -2.39 -21.90
C SER A 238 -9.15 -1.85 -21.76
N VAL A 239 -8.21 -2.45 -22.49
CA VAL A 239 -6.83 -1.94 -22.59
C VAL A 239 -6.83 -0.51 -23.19
N GLU A 240 -7.71 -0.24 -24.15
CA GLU A 240 -7.86 1.06 -24.79
C GLU A 240 -8.30 2.13 -23.78
N GLU A 241 -9.25 1.80 -22.89
CA GLU A 241 -9.68 2.70 -21.81
C GLU A 241 -8.55 2.94 -20.80
N ALA A 242 -7.80 1.90 -20.44
CA ALA A 242 -6.63 2.05 -19.58
C ALA A 242 -5.55 2.94 -20.23
N ARG A 243 -5.26 2.73 -21.50
CA ARG A 243 -4.32 3.54 -22.27
C ARG A 243 -4.79 4.99 -22.39
N ALA A 244 -6.10 5.20 -22.66
CA ALA A 244 -6.66 6.52 -22.84
C ALA A 244 -6.52 7.43 -21.61
N TYR A 245 -6.61 6.88 -20.41
CA TYR A 245 -6.34 7.68 -19.22
C TYR A 245 -4.85 7.71 -18.84
N GLN A 246 -4.11 6.64 -19.09
CA GLN A 246 -2.69 6.58 -18.76
C GLN A 246 -1.90 7.66 -19.53
N VAL A 247 -2.15 7.86 -20.82
CA VAL A 247 -1.44 8.88 -21.63
C VAL A 247 -1.68 10.32 -21.16
N GLN A 248 -2.69 10.55 -20.32
CA GLN A 248 -2.96 11.86 -19.72
C GLN A 248 -2.16 12.10 -18.43
N ILE A 249 -1.49 11.08 -17.89
CA ILE A 249 -0.61 11.20 -16.72
C ILE A 249 0.82 11.41 -17.22
N PRO A 250 1.46 12.58 -16.96
CA PRO A 250 2.70 12.99 -17.64
C PRO A 250 3.85 11.99 -17.53
N ASN A 251 4.10 11.44 -16.35
CA ASN A 251 5.20 10.49 -16.10
C ASN A 251 4.63 9.11 -15.81
N SER A 252 4.12 8.44 -16.84
CA SER A 252 3.44 7.17 -16.65
C SER A 252 3.77 6.13 -17.70
N ARG A 253 3.65 4.86 -17.33
CA ARG A 253 3.72 3.71 -18.25
C ARG A 253 2.59 2.72 -17.99
N LEU A 254 2.21 1.98 -19.03
CA LEU A 254 1.19 0.94 -19.01
C LEU A 254 1.83 -0.43 -19.17
N VAL A 255 1.44 -1.35 -18.29
CA VAL A 255 1.71 -2.79 -18.41
C VAL A 255 0.38 -3.49 -18.63
N VAL A 256 0.33 -4.37 -19.63
CA VAL A 256 -0.82 -5.21 -19.94
C VAL A 256 -0.45 -6.65 -19.65
N ILE A 257 -1.17 -7.30 -18.74
CA ILE A 257 -0.97 -8.71 -18.38
C ILE A 257 -2.03 -9.60 -19.06
N ARG A 258 -1.72 -10.90 -19.22
CA ARG A 258 -2.67 -11.87 -19.79
C ARG A 258 -3.61 -12.39 -18.71
N SER A 259 -4.82 -11.85 -18.63
CA SER A 259 -5.81 -12.29 -17.66
C SER A 259 -7.22 -11.90 -18.08
N ASP A 260 -8.19 -12.75 -17.75
CA ASP A 260 -9.62 -12.44 -17.81
C ASP A 260 -10.18 -12.06 -16.43
N ALA A 261 -9.33 -11.98 -15.42
CA ALA A 261 -9.73 -11.59 -14.08
C ALA A 261 -10.16 -10.12 -14.05
N TYR A 262 -11.23 -9.88 -13.33
CA TYR A 262 -11.65 -8.54 -12.95
C TYR A 262 -10.73 -7.95 -11.85
N HIS A 263 -10.31 -8.78 -10.92
CA HIS A 263 -9.48 -8.40 -9.80
C HIS A 263 -8.05 -8.95 -9.94
N ILE A 264 -7.29 -8.36 -10.85
CA ILE A 264 -5.93 -8.82 -11.16
C ILE A 264 -4.94 -8.65 -9.99
N ALA A 265 -5.15 -7.69 -9.09
CA ALA A 265 -4.30 -7.54 -7.91
C ALA A 265 -4.38 -8.76 -6.98
N ALA A 266 -5.47 -9.52 -7.02
CA ALA A 266 -5.63 -10.77 -6.30
C ALA A 266 -5.29 -11.98 -7.17
N ALA A 267 -5.95 -12.11 -8.33
CA ALA A 267 -5.83 -13.29 -9.19
C ALA A 267 -4.45 -13.43 -9.86
N ASN A 268 -3.79 -12.31 -10.14
CA ASN A 268 -2.47 -12.25 -10.76
C ASN A 268 -1.47 -11.54 -9.83
N ALA A 269 -1.59 -11.78 -8.52
CA ALA A 269 -0.82 -11.05 -7.51
C ALA A 269 0.69 -11.12 -7.77
N ASP A 270 1.24 -12.30 -8.07
CA ASP A 270 2.67 -12.48 -8.29
C ASP A 270 3.21 -11.63 -9.45
N GLU A 271 2.50 -11.59 -10.57
CA GLU A 271 2.88 -10.81 -11.74
C GLU A 271 2.74 -9.30 -11.46
N CYS A 272 1.64 -8.87 -10.86
CA CYS A 272 1.43 -7.48 -10.45
C CYS A 272 2.47 -7.01 -9.44
N ILE A 273 2.83 -7.82 -8.45
CA ILE A 273 3.88 -7.53 -7.48
C ILE A 273 5.24 -7.42 -8.17
N GLY A 274 5.56 -8.34 -9.09
CA GLY A 274 6.81 -8.33 -9.84
C GLY A 274 7.01 -7.01 -10.60
N HIS A 275 6.01 -6.58 -11.37
CA HIS A 275 6.03 -5.29 -12.07
C HIS A 275 6.11 -4.09 -11.11
N THR A 276 5.39 -4.16 -10.00
CA THR A 276 5.40 -3.10 -8.99
C THR A 276 6.78 -2.96 -8.34
N LEU A 277 7.37 -4.05 -7.86
CA LEU A 277 8.71 -4.02 -7.22
C LEU A 277 9.79 -3.54 -8.18
N ALA A 278 9.77 -4.01 -9.44
CA ALA A 278 10.69 -3.53 -10.46
C ALA A 278 10.56 -2.01 -10.67
N PHE A 279 9.32 -1.52 -10.80
CA PHE A 279 9.04 -0.10 -10.94
C PHE A 279 9.54 0.72 -9.74
N LEU A 280 9.22 0.30 -8.50
CA LEU A 280 9.65 1.02 -7.30
C LEU A 280 11.18 1.06 -7.18
N LYS A 281 11.86 -0.02 -7.56
CA LYS A 281 13.34 -0.09 -7.55
C LYS A 281 13.97 0.86 -8.55
N GLU A 282 13.43 0.99 -9.75
CA GLU A 282 13.89 1.96 -10.76
C GLU A 282 13.81 3.40 -10.22
N GLN A 283 12.73 3.75 -9.50
CA GLN A 283 12.56 5.10 -8.96
C GLN A 283 13.55 5.42 -7.83
N LYS A 284 14.03 4.41 -7.08
CA LYS A 284 15.09 4.60 -6.07
C LYS A 284 16.46 4.92 -6.66
N GLN A 285 16.74 4.40 -7.85
CA GLN A 285 18.05 4.58 -8.50
C GLN A 285 18.17 5.91 -9.25
N GLY A 286 17.07 6.60 -9.51
CA GLY A 286 16.99 7.88 -10.21
C GLY A 286 17.12 9.11 -9.33
N HIS A 287 17.26 8.93 -8.03
CA HIS A 287 17.49 9.95 -7.01
C HIS A 287 18.84 9.73 -6.33
#